data_ff8e5655baa336caa7cbd1df291c34d7
#
_entry.id   ff8e5655baa336caa7cbd1df291c34d7
#
_cell.length_a   1.000
_cell.length_b   1.000
_cell.length_c   1.000
_cell.angle_alpha   90.00
_cell.angle_beta   90.00
_cell.angle_gamma   90.00
#
_symmetry.space_group_name_H-M   'P 1'
#
loop_
_entity.id
_entity.type
_entity.pdbx_description
1 polymer ?
#
loop_
_entity_poly.entity_id
_entity_poly.type
_entity_poly.pdbx_seq_one_letter_code
_entity_poly.pdbx_strand_id
1 'polypeptide(L)'
;MERQIAIQTDRSEQDILAIAQDGLDAMIQLVYVRGGRMVGGDHFALPREGSEPAGDVLAEFLTQYYQEGNLIPRNILVQAQLEQWLRQQKGAAVTLVTPRRGEKHDLVLLAAKNAHDALEKRNARASIREERTVGAAAALGKALGLPKAPRRIEGYDISNTQGVLSVASMVVFIDGEPAKKEYRRFRIKTVEGANDFASLNEVLGRRFAHGLQEKAEREEQGLSPIGGKFSDLPDLVLIDGGPQQLRFARQALLDMGADVAMFGLAKKQEEIFLPDREDPICLDHHTPELHLIQRVRDEAHRFCITHHRGLRGKASIHSQLEDIPGIGPKRRKALLTKLGSMKAIREATEEELLKVPGMNQAAAKAVRKWADVQEKK
;
A
#
# COMPACT_ATOMS: atom_id res chain seq x y z
N MET A 1 -21.33 16.79 17.53
CA MET A 1 -21.89 18.13 17.74
C MET A 1 -20.73 19.05 18.09
N GLU A 2 -20.18 19.73 17.09
CA GLU A 2 -19.16 20.74 17.29
C GLU A 2 -19.82 21.99 17.93
N ARG A 3 -19.37 22.34 19.10
CA ARG A 3 -19.78 23.60 19.72
C ARG A 3 -19.18 24.74 18.88
N GLN A 4 -20.00 25.41 18.10
CA GLN A 4 -19.66 26.72 17.53
C GLN A 4 -19.39 27.70 18.66
N ILE A 5 -18.13 28.00 18.91
CA ILE A 5 -17.74 29.07 19.83
C ILE A 5 -18.02 30.38 19.08
N ALA A 6 -19.07 31.06 19.47
CA ALA A 6 -19.38 32.39 18.96
C ALA A 6 -18.39 33.39 19.57
N ILE A 7 -17.53 33.96 18.75
CA ILE A 7 -16.60 35.02 19.13
C ILE A 7 -17.35 36.34 18.90
N GLN A 8 -17.71 37.03 20.00
CA GLN A 8 -18.67 38.15 19.95
C GLN A 8 -18.05 39.51 19.58
N THR A 9 -16.75 39.71 19.47
CA THR A 9 -16.16 41.05 19.56
C THR A 9 -15.62 41.67 18.29
N ASP A 10 -15.42 40.93 17.17
CA ASP A 10 -14.94 41.56 15.97
C ASP A 10 -15.48 40.79 14.74
N ARG A 11 -16.29 41.48 13.91
CA ARG A 11 -16.80 40.91 12.64
C ARG A 11 -15.73 40.87 11.56
N SER A 12 -14.47 41.16 11.87
CA SER A 12 -13.38 41.11 10.88
C SER A 12 -13.02 39.69 10.50
N GLU A 13 -12.56 39.54 9.31
CA GLU A 13 -11.94 38.31 8.84
C GLU A 13 -10.55 38.18 9.44
N GLN A 14 -10.29 37.02 10.07
CA GLN A 14 -9.03 36.75 10.75
C GLN A 14 -8.59 35.32 10.49
N ASP A 15 -7.27 35.13 10.35
CA ASP A 15 -6.62 33.83 10.43
C ASP A 15 -5.79 33.77 11.71
N ILE A 16 -5.80 32.62 12.36
CA ILE A 16 -5.09 32.40 13.61
C ILE A 16 -4.09 31.28 13.39
N LEU A 17 -2.82 31.57 13.62
CA LEU A 17 -1.74 30.60 13.44
C LEU A 17 -1.01 30.35 14.76
N ALA A 18 -0.81 29.07 15.01
CA ALA A 18 0.05 28.61 16.10
C ALA A 18 0.89 27.43 15.62
N ILE A 19 2.01 27.20 16.28
CA ILE A 19 2.97 26.15 15.95
C ILE A 19 3.33 25.35 17.19
N ALA A 20 3.49 24.04 17.01
CA ALA A 20 4.16 23.14 17.94
C ALA A 20 5.36 22.49 17.24
N GLN A 21 6.48 22.33 17.95
CA GLN A 21 7.71 21.75 17.46
C GLN A 21 8.31 20.77 18.46
N ASP A 22 8.96 19.70 17.97
CA ASP A 22 9.65 18.70 18.83
C ASP A 22 11.12 18.47 18.44
N GLY A 23 11.67 19.29 17.54
CA GLY A 23 13.02 19.19 17.05
C GLY A 23 13.21 18.35 15.77
N LEU A 24 12.24 17.52 15.41
CA LEU A 24 12.21 16.72 14.16
C LEU A 24 11.10 17.17 13.22
N ASP A 25 9.97 17.56 13.80
CA ASP A 25 8.77 17.98 13.09
C ASP A 25 8.22 19.29 13.66
N ALA A 26 7.55 20.05 12.80
CA ALA A 26 6.70 21.17 13.19
C ALA A 26 5.26 20.93 12.73
N MET A 27 4.31 21.28 13.57
CA MET A 27 2.89 21.24 13.28
C MET A 27 2.29 22.63 13.39
N ILE A 28 1.79 23.17 12.29
CA ILE A 28 1.11 24.45 12.26
C ILE A 28 -0.40 24.20 12.26
N GLN A 29 -1.09 24.87 13.18
CA GLN A 29 -2.54 24.99 13.18
C GLN A 29 -2.92 26.34 12.59
N LEU A 30 -3.73 26.32 11.54
CA LEU A 30 -4.39 27.48 10.97
C LEU A 30 -5.89 27.39 11.24
N VAL A 31 -6.45 28.44 11.82
CA VAL A 31 -7.88 28.54 12.15
C VAL A 31 -8.47 29.75 11.42
N TYR A 32 -9.57 29.52 10.74
CA TYR A 32 -10.28 30.55 9.97
C TYR A 32 -11.42 31.14 10.75
N VAL A 33 -11.41 32.46 10.94
CA VAL A 33 -12.51 33.23 11.54
C VAL A 33 -13.08 34.17 10.47
N ARG A 34 -14.37 34.04 10.19
CA ARG A 34 -15.07 34.85 9.23
C ARG A 34 -16.36 35.35 9.83
N GLY A 35 -16.58 36.69 9.76
CA GLY A 35 -17.75 37.33 10.37
C GLY A 35 -17.87 37.09 11.87
N GLY A 36 -16.75 36.98 12.59
CA GLY A 36 -16.72 36.72 14.03
C GLY A 36 -17.03 35.26 14.44
N ARG A 37 -17.06 34.34 13.50
CA ARG A 37 -17.29 32.90 13.74
C ARG A 37 -16.13 32.06 13.24
N MET A 38 -15.73 31.03 13.99
CA MET A 38 -14.82 30.04 13.53
C MET A 38 -15.51 29.19 12.44
N VAL A 39 -14.97 29.21 11.21
CA VAL A 39 -15.55 28.50 10.08
C VAL A 39 -14.79 27.22 9.72
N GLY A 40 -13.59 27.03 10.27
CA GLY A 40 -12.79 25.83 10.05
C GLY A 40 -11.35 26.03 10.48
N GLY A 41 -10.53 25.03 10.19
CA GLY A 41 -9.08 25.08 10.42
C GLY A 41 -8.38 23.87 9.85
N ASP A 42 -7.12 24.05 9.47
CA ASP A 42 -6.26 23.03 8.89
C ASP A 42 -4.98 22.84 9.70
N HIS A 43 -4.40 21.63 9.59
CA HIS A 43 -3.12 21.29 10.18
C HIS A 43 -2.10 21.04 9.09
N PHE A 44 -0.94 21.67 9.21
CA PHE A 44 0.17 21.52 8.27
C PHE A 44 1.38 20.94 8.99
N ALA A 45 1.81 19.77 8.56
CA ALA A 45 3.00 19.11 9.08
C ALA A 45 4.20 19.48 8.23
N LEU A 46 5.23 20.03 8.85
CA LEU A 46 6.49 20.42 8.20
C LEU A 46 7.61 19.58 8.80
N PRO A 47 8.17 18.61 8.04
CA PRO A 47 9.40 17.94 8.45
C PRO A 47 10.54 18.95 8.58
N ARG A 48 11.31 18.91 9.65
CA ARG A 48 12.41 19.84 9.92
C ARG A 48 13.64 19.09 10.39
N GLU A 49 14.77 19.45 9.82
CA GLU A 49 16.08 19.01 10.31
C GLU A 49 16.69 20.16 11.13
N GLY A 50 16.47 20.17 12.44
CA GLY A 50 17.07 21.13 13.34
C GLY A 50 16.10 21.95 14.20
N SER A 51 16.67 22.76 15.09
CA SER A 51 15.94 23.62 16.04
C SER A 51 15.81 25.05 15.49
N GLU A 52 14.99 25.23 14.47
CA GLU A 52 14.69 26.58 13.97
C GLU A 52 13.70 27.30 14.89
N PRO A 53 13.85 28.62 15.07
CA PRO A 53 12.90 29.40 15.86
C PRO A 53 11.48 29.32 15.29
N ALA A 54 10.49 29.18 16.16
CA ALA A 54 9.07 29.07 15.77
C ALA A 54 8.62 30.25 14.88
N GLY A 55 9.19 31.44 15.08
CA GLY A 55 8.90 32.63 14.29
C GLY A 55 9.32 32.48 12.83
N ASP A 56 10.50 31.90 12.57
CA ASP A 56 11.03 31.73 11.23
C ASP A 56 10.24 30.69 10.44
N VAL A 57 9.89 29.59 11.09
CA VAL A 57 9.04 28.54 10.52
C VAL A 57 7.64 29.06 10.15
N LEU A 58 7.04 29.86 11.03
CA LEU A 58 5.76 30.50 10.74
C LEU A 58 5.85 31.51 9.60
N ALA A 59 6.97 32.28 9.51
CA ALA A 59 7.18 33.23 8.44
C ALA A 59 7.30 32.55 7.08
N GLU A 60 8.07 31.49 6.99
CA GLU A 60 8.21 30.70 5.78
C GLU A 60 6.87 30.08 5.36
N PHE A 61 6.16 29.47 6.28
CA PHE A 61 4.83 28.90 6.02
C PHE A 61 3.85 29.96 5.51
N LEU A 62 3.75 31.11 6.16
CA LEU A 62 2.87 32.18 5.73
C LEU A 62 3.20 32.67 4.31
N THR A 63 4.50 32.74 3.98
CA THR A 63 4.95 33.09 2.64
C THR A 63 4.36 32.16 1.61
N GLN A 64 4.64 30.88 1.77
CA GLN A 64 4.22 29.86 0.83
C GLN A 64 2.69 29.77 0.76
N TYR A 65 2.02 29.74 1.90
CA TYR A 65 0.57 29.55 1.98
C TYR A 65 -0.22 30.66 1.25
N TYR A 66 0.19 31.90 1.43
CA TYR A 66 -0.51 33.03 0.77
C TYR A 66 -0.04 33.31 -0.63
N GLN A 67 1.16 32.83 -1.06
CA GLN A 67 1.59 32.87 -2.46
C GLN A 67 0.80 31.91 -3.35
N GLU A 68 0.29 30.82 -2.82
CA GLU A 68 -0.53 29.83 -3.56
C GLU A 68 -1.94 30.32 -3.92
N GLY A 69 -2.26 31.60 -3.70
CA GLY A 69 -3.54 32.22 -4.09
C GLY A 69 -4.62 32.12 -3.02
N ASN A 70 -4.28 31.73 -1.81
CA ASN A 70 -5.22 31.72 -0.69
C ASN A 70 -5.64 33.14 -0.28
N LEU A 71 -6.89 33.27 0.19
CA LEU A 71 -7.44 34.57 0.61
C LEU A 71 -6.67 35.09 1.82
N ILE A 72 -6.14 36.31 1.70
CA ILE A 72 -5.41 36.98 2.77
C ILE A 72 -6.39 37.82 3.61
N PRO A 73 -6.61 37.48 4.91
CA PRO A 73 -7.49 38.27 5.77
C PRO A 73 -6.82 39.57 6.20
N ARG A 74 -7.63 40.52 6.72
CA ARG A 74 -7.09 41.78 7.24
C ARG A 74 -6.21 41.60 8.47
N ASN A 75 -6.56 40.65 9.33
CA ASN A 75 -5.83 40.37 10.55
C ASN A 75 -5.33 38.92 10.58
N ILE A 76 -4.07 38.74 10.93
CA ILE A 76 -3.49 37.46 11.20
C ILE A 76 -2.97 37.44 12.62
N LEU A 77 -3.55 36.58 13.47
CA LEU A 77 -3.11 36.37 14.82
C LEU A 77 -2.05 35.29 14.87
N VAL A 78 -0.89 35.57 15.46
CA VAL A 78 0.23 34.66 15.51
C VAL A 78 0.76 34.47 16.92
N GLN A 79 1.26 33.26 17.20
CA GLN A 79 1.81 32.91 18.50
C GLN A 79 3.17 33.58 18.77
N ALA A 80 3.97 33.81 17.72
CA ALA A 80 5.30 34.37 17.80
C ALA A 80 5.41 35.69 17.02
N GLN A 81 6.37 36.56 17.42
CA GLN A 81 6.60 37.85 16.74
C GLN A 81 7.15 37.62 15.34
N LEU A 82 6.47 38.13 14.32
CA LEU A 82 6.78 38.06 12.89
C LEU A 82 6.86 39.44 12.26
N GLU A 83 7.42 40.42 12.94
CA GLU A 83 7.16 41.84 12.67
C GLU A 83 7.64 42.38 11.33
N GLN A 84 8.57 41.78 10.63
CA GLN A 84 9.18 42.42 9.45
C GLN A 84 8.69 41.91 8.09
N TRP A 85 8.19 40.71 8.02
CA TRP A 85 8.09 40.01 6.74
C TRP A 85 6.88 40.37 5.88
N LEU A 86 5.66 40.48 6.44
CA LEU A 86 4.45 40.80 5.66
C LEU A 86 4.37 42.26 5.22
N ARG A 87 5.04 43.16 5.90
CA ARG A 87 5.15 44.56 5.50
C ARG A 87 5.91 44.76 4.18
N GLN A 88 6.86 43.88 3.89
CA GLN A 88 7.67 43.97 2.66
C GLN A 88 6.96 43.40 1.42
N GLN A 89 6.04 42.47 1.59
CA GLN A 89 5.45 41.75 0.45
C GLN A 89 4.15 42.35 -0.12
N LYS A 90 3.33 43.05 0.67
CA LYS A 90 2.00 43.52 0.19
C LYS A 90 1.57 44.84 0.84
N GLY A 91 2.22 45.95 0.55
CA GLY A 91 1.70 47.30 0.87
C GLY A 91 0.39 47.38 1.64
N ALA A 92 0.45 47.78 2.90
CA ALA A 92 -0.58 48.47 3.72
C ALA A 92 -1.83 47.70 4.23
N ALA A 93 -2.14 46.46 3.84
CA ALA A 93 -3.48 45.92 4.13
C ALA A 93 -3.58 44.80 5.17
N VAL A 94 -2.47 44.19 5.61
CA VAL A 94 -2.49 43.03 6.53
C VAL A 94 -1.84 43.40 7.87
N THR A 95 -2.56 43.20 8.98
CA THR A 95 -2.03 43.41 10.31
C THR A 95 -1.73 42.12 11.01
N LEU A 96 -0.45 41.90 11.33
CA LEU A 96 0.00 40.80 12.17
C LEU A 96 -0.14 41.23 13.64
N VAL A 97 -0.82 40.41 14.42
CA VAL A 97 -1.05 40.67 15.84
C VAL A 97 -0.58 39.47 16.65
N THR A 98 0.30 39.73 17.61
CA THR A 98 0.64 38.74 18.66
C THR A 98 -0.08 39.15 19.95
N PRO A 99 -1.30 38.63 20.20
CA PRO A 99 -2.10 39.04 21.33
C PRO A 99 -1.51 38.46 22.63
N ARG A 100 -1.45 39.31 23.66
CA ARG A 100 -0.89 38.92 24.96
C ARG A 100 -1.96 38.71 26.07
N ARG A 101 -3.23 39.07 25.81
CA ARG A 101 -4.37 38.94 26.75
C ARG A 101 -5.70 39.05 26.02
N GLY A 102 -6.77 38.57 26.67
CA GLY A 102 -8.16 38.66 26.21
C GLY A 102 -8.48 37.59 25.13
N GLU A 103 -9.67 37.63 24.58
CA GLU A 103 -10.24 36.62 23.67
C GLU A 103 -9.33 36.25 22.50
N LYS A 104 -8.65 37.21 21.87
CA LYS A 104 -7.70 36.95 20.78
C LYS A 104 -6.49 36.12 21.23
N HIS A 105 -6.03 36.36 22.48
CA HIS A 105 -4.98 35.55 23.08
C HIS A 105 -5.46 34.11 23.34
N ASP A 106 -6.69 33.96 23.86
CA ASP A 106 -7.29 32.67 24.16
C ASP A 106 -7.46 31.82 22.86
N LEU A 107 -7.78 32.48 21.76
CA LEU A 107 -7.84 31.83 20.45
C LEU A 107 -6.47 31.33 19.94
N VAL A 108 -5.43 32.13 20.16
CA VAL A 108 -4.05 31.70 19.82
C VAL A 108 -3.61 30.54 20.72
N LEU A 109 -3.96 30.60 22.02
CA LEU A 109 -3.69 29.48 22.93
C LEU A 109 -4.42 28.20 22.52
N LEU A 110 -5.69 28.32 22.09
CA LEU A 110 -6.46 27.19 21.57
C LEU A 110 -5.82 26.62 20.31
N ALA A 111 -5.40 27.48 19.39
CA ALA A 111 -4.68 27.03 18.17
C ALA A 111 -3.35 26.36 18.53
N ALA A 112 -2.59 26.89 19.49
CA ALA A 112 -1.35 26.30 19.98
C ALA A 112 -1.57 24.92 20.61
N LYS A 113 -2.61 24.78 21.43
CA LYS A 113 -3.00 23.48 21.97
C LYS A 113 -3.37 22.48 20.89
N ASN A 114 -4.16 22.89 19.91
CA ASN A 114 -4.54 22.04 18.79
C ASN A 114 -3.31 21.60 17.96
N ALA A 115 -2.34 22.50 17.72
CA ALA A 115 -1.10 22.18 17.06
C ALA A 115 -0.30 21.13 17.85
N HIS A 116 -0.20 21.29 19.17
CA HIS A 116 0.49 20.37 20.06
C HIS A 116 -0.19 18.97 20.05
N ASP A 117 -1.50 18.92 20.25
CA ASP A 117 -2.27 17.66 20.23
C ASP A 117 -2.14 16.95 18.86
N ALA A 118 -2.08 17.70 17.77
CA ALA A 118 -1.89 17.15 16.43
C ALA A 118 -0.47 16.59 16.24
N LEU A 119 0.56 17.27 16.75
CA LEU A 119 1.94 16.81 16.72
C LEU A 119 2.11 15.54 17.55
N GLU A 120 1.59 15.52 18.79
CA GLU A 120 1.63 14.32 19.64
C GLU A 120 0.93 13.11 18.98
N LYS A 121 -0.25 13.31 18.39
CA LYS A 121 -0.96 12.26 17.68
C LYS A 121 -0.17 11.74 16.47
N ARG A 122 0.51 12.63 15.76
CA ARG A 122 1.38 12.26 14.63
C ARG A 122 2.55 11.41 15.12
N ASN A 123 3.25 11.86 16.16
CA ASN A 123 4.40 11.17 16.73
C ASN A 123 4.02 9.79 17.29
N ALA A 124 2.91 9.71 18.02
CA ALA A 124 2.39 8.43 18.50
C ALA A 124 2.08 7.46 17.35
N ARG A 125 1.47 7.96 16.26
CA ARG A 125 1.22 7.13 15.07
C ARG A 125 2.50 6.70 14.37
N ALA A 126 3.50 7.58 14.27
CA ALA A 126 4.80 7.27 13.69
C ALA A 126 5.53 6.20 14.52
N SER A 127 5.55 6.34 15.85
CA SER A 127 6.14 5.35 16.75
C SER A 127 5.46 3.99 16.67
N ILE A 128 4.11 3.95 16.67
CA ILE A 128 3.36 2.70 16.49
C ILE A 128 3.65 2.08 15.13
N ARG A 129 3.78 2.90 14.07
CA ARG A 129 4.11 2.42 12.74
C ARG A 129 5.52 1.81 12.72
N GLU A 130 6.50 2.50 13.28
CA GLU A 130 7.89 2.03 13.37
C GLU A 130 7.98 0.72 14.14
N GLU A 131 7.32 0.62 15.29
CA GLU A 131 7.26 -0.62 16.06
C GLU A 131 6.66 -1.77 15.26
N ARG A 132 5.60 -1.52 14.50
CA ARG A 132 4.92 -2.53 13.67
C ARG A 132 5.67 -2.89 12.39
N THR A 133 6.66 -2.12 11.99
CA THR A 133 7.38 -2.29 10.72
C THR A 133 8.85 -2.64 10.98
N VAL A 134 9.72 -1.66 11.08
CA VAL A 134 11.17 -1.87 11.28
C VAL A 134 11.44 -2.57 12.61
N GLY A 135 10.78 -2.16 13.69
CA GLY A 135 10.87 -2.79 15.00
C GLY A 135 10.44 -4.25 14.98
N ALA A 136 9.31 -4.55 14.31
CA ALA A 136 8.83 -5.92 14.14
C ALA A 136 9.80 -6.79 13.32
N ALA A 137 10.40 -6.23 12.25
CA ALA A 137 11.41 -6.93 11.46
C ALA A 137 12.69 -7.21 12.28
N ALA A 138 13.10 -6.26 13.11
CA ALA A 138 14.25 -6.44 14.00
C ALA A 138 13.97 -7.52 15.07
N ALA A 139 12.79 -7.50 15.69
CA ALA A 139 12.35 -8.51 16.66
C ALA A 139 12.27 -9.90 16.01
N LEU A 140 11.74 -9.99 14.78
CA LEU A 140 11.69 -11.22 14.00
C LEU A 140 13.09 -11.76 13.74
N GLY A 141 14.01 -10.92 13.27
CA GLY A 141 15.40 -11.32 13.06
C GLY A 141 16.03 -11.93 14.33
N LYS A 142 15.81 -11.28 15.47
CA LYS A 142 16.29 -11.78 16.78
C LYS A 142 15.64 -13.10 17.16
N ALA A 143 14.32 -13.24 17.00
CA ALA A 143 13.58 -14.46 17.31
C ALA A 143 14.01 -15.66 16.47
N LEU A 144 14.37 -15.42 15.20
CA LEU A 144 14.87 -16.45 14.28
C LEU A 144 16.39 -16.67 14.35
N GLY A 145 17.12 -15.91 15.17
CA GLY A 145 18.58 -16.01 15.30
C GLY A 145 19.35 -15.50 14.07
N LEU A 146 18.77 -14.58 13.31
CA LEU A 146 19.44 -14.00 12.14
C LEU A 146 20.56 -13.04 12.55
N PRO A 147 21.66 -12.94 11.76
CA PRO A 147 22.77 -12.04 12.06
C PRO A 147 22.42 -10.55 11.97
N LYS A 148 21.37 -10.22 11.25
CA LYS A 148 20.82 -8.85 11.10
C LYS A 148 19.30 -8.88 10.94
N ALA A 149 18.67 -7.75 11.21
CA ALA A 149 17.25 -7.56 10.91
C ALA A 149 16.98 -7.75 9.41
N PRO A 150 15.97 -8.56 9.01
CA PRO A 150 15.64 -8.74 7.60
C PRO A 150 14.97 -7.46 7.06
N ARG A 151 15.63 -6.79 6.13
CA ARG A 151 15.08 -5.62 5.42
C ARG A 151 14.03 -6.06 4.39
N ARG A 152 14.39 -7.10 3.60
CA ARG A 152 13.53 -7.65 2.54
C ARG A 152 13.04 -9.05 2.92
N ILE A 153 11.73 -9.19 3.04
CA ILE A 153 11.05 -10.46 3.31
C ILE A 153 10.20 -10.82 2.10
N GLU A 154 10.38 -12.04 1.56
CA GLU A 154 9.53 -12.56 0.51
C GLU A 154 8.64 -13.68 1.07
N GLY A 155 7.32 -13.54 0.93
CA GLY A 155 6.32 -14.55 1.32
C GLY A 155 5.77 -15.29 0.11
N TYR A 156 5.74 -16.63 0.18
CA TYR A 156 5.27 -17.48 -0.90
C TYR A 156 4.04 -18.29 -0.47
N ASP A 157 3.01 -18.25 -1.32
CA ASP A 157 1.81 -19.07 -1.19
C ASP A 157 1.55 -19.81 -2.52
N ILE A 158 1.25 -21.11 -2.42
CA ILE A 158 0.91 -21.94 -3.56
C ILE A 158 -0.54 -22.31 -3.47
N SER A 159 -1.28 -22.05 -4.52
CA SER A 159 -2.67 -22.45 -4.61
C SER A 159 -2.89 -23.36 -5.80
N ASN A 160 -3.32 -24.57 -5.50
CA ASN A 160 -3.75 -25.57 -6.48
C ASN A 160 -5.26 -25.47 -6.67
N THR A 161 -5.69 -25.11 -7.88
CA THR A 161 -7.10 -25.17 -8.23
C THR A 161 -7.33 -26.48 -8.96
N GLN A 162 -8.10 -27.36 -8.35
CA GLN A 162 -8.52 -28.66 -8.90
C GLN A 162 -8.34 -28.81 -10.44
N GLY A 163 -7.16 -29.26 -10.86
CA GLY A 163 -6.90 -29.84 -12.15
C GLY A 163 -6.53 -28.91 -13.32
N VAL A 164 -6.54 -27.58 -13.23
CA VAL A 164 -6.38 -26.76 -14.44
C VAL A 164 -5.18 -25.80 -14.44
N LEU A 165 -4.85 -25.15 -13.36
CA LEU A 165 -3.72 -24.21 -13.32
C LEU A 165 -3.22 -24.02 -11.87
N SER A 166 -2.06 -24.57 -11.57
CA SER A 166 -1.33 -24.23 -10.33
C SER A 166 -0.65 -22.87 -10.48
N VAL A 167 -0.87 -22.00 -9.51
CA VAL A 167 -0.27 -20.65 -9.48
C VAL A 167 0.36 -20.44 -8.12
N ALA A 168 1.56 -19.90 -8.12
CA ALA A 168 2.19 -19.39 -6.91
C ALA A 168 2.18 -17.85 -6.89
N SER A 169 2.07 -17.28 -5.71
CA SER A 169 2.23 -15.86 -5.47
C SER A 169 3.47 -15.59 -4.63
N MET A 170 4.13 -14.49 -4.93
CA MET A 170 5.22 -13.92 -4.15
C MET A 170 4.82 -12.51 -3.75
N VAL A 171 4.79 -12.25 -2.47
CA VAL A 171 4.65 -10.91 -1.90
C VAL A 171 5.98 -10.47 -1.33
N VAL A 172 6.21 -9.19 -1.30
CA VAL A 172 7.45 -8.59 -0.83
C VAL A 172 7.14 -7.55 0.23
N PHE A 173 7.84 -7.63 1.36
CA PHE A 173 7.84 -6.62 2.39
C PHE A 173 9.26 -6.04 2.50
N ILE A 174 9.35 -4.72 2.54
CA ILE A 174 10.60 -3.98 2.74
C ILE A 174 10.43 -3.15 4.01
N ASP A 175 11.38 -3.27 4.93
CA ASP A 175 11.33 -2.61 6.23
C ASP A 175 10.00 -2.84 6.97
N GLY A 176 9.45 -4.07 6.86
CA GLY A 176 8.19 -4.48 7.46
C GLY A 176 6.93 -3.95 6.78
N GLU A 177 7.02 -3.26 5.64
CA GLU A 177 5.89 -2.74 4.87
C GLU A 177 5.72 -3.43 3.51
N PRO A 178 4.47 -3.59 3.02
CA PRO A 178 4.21 -4.27 1.76
C PRO A 178 4.67 -3.45 0.55
N ALA A 179 5.65 -3.96 -0.20
CA ALA A 179 6.17 -3.39 -1.43
C ALA A 179 5.39 -3.92 -2.65
N LYS A 180 4.14 -3.49 -2.81
CA LYS A 180 3.20 -4.05 -3.81
C LYS A 180 3.69 -4.03 -5.26
N LYS A 181 4.58 -3.09 -5.62
CA LYS A 181 5.19 -2.99 -6.96
C LYS A 181 6.10 -4.19 -7.27
N GLU A 182 6.59 -4.86 -6.24
CA GLU A 182 7.51 -5.99 -6.34
C GLU A 182 6.82 -7.36 -6.26
N TYR A 183 5.51 -7.41 -6.05
CA TYR A 183 4.74 -8.65 -6.04
C TYR A 183 4.79 -9.35 -7.39
N ARG A 184 4.91 -10.67 -7.37
CA ARG A 184 4.95 -11.49 -8.61
C ARG A 184 4.00 -12.66 -8.51
N ARG A 185 3.54 -13.09 -9.69
CA ARG A 185 2.73 -14.29 -9.88
C ARG A 185 3.49 -15.23 -10.80
N PHE A 186 3.56 -16.48 -10.41
CA PHE A 186 4.23 -17.51 -11.16
C PHE A 186 3.20 -18.54 -11.61
N ARG A 187 3.09 -18.69 -12.91
CA ARG A 187 2.38 -19.83 -13.48
C ARG A 187 3.32 -21.04 -13.43
N ILE A 188 2.88 -22.14 -12.82
CA ILE A 188 3.60 -23.41 -12.80
C ILE A 188 3.57 -23.99 -14.21
N LYS A 189 4.72 -24.44 -14.72
CA LYS A 189 4.88 -24.88 -16.10
C LYS A 189 5.28 -26.35 -16.21
N THR A 190 6.05 -26.86 -15.25
CA THR A 190 6.71 -28.17 -15.35
C THR A 190 6.07 -29.23 -14.46
N VAL A 191 5.17 -28.83 -13.55
CA VAL A 191 4.55 -29.74 -12.60
C VAL A 191 3.13 -30.09 -13.05
N GLU A 192 2.89 -31.37 -13.25
CA GLU A 192 1.57 -31.92 -13.55
C GLU A 192 0.87 -32.33 -12.23
N GLY A 193 -0.39 -31.96 -12.09
CA GLY A 193 -1.20 -32.29 -10.92
C GLY A 193 -0.97 -31.38 -9.70
N ALA A 194 -1.45 -31.83 -8.55
CA ALA A 194 -1.39 -31.09 -7.29
C ALA A 194 -0.14 -31.49 -6.49
N ASN A 195 1.02 -31.01 -6.90
CA ASN A 195 2.28 -31.22 -6.19
C ASN A 195 2.87 -29.88 -5.73
N ASP A 196 2.53 -29.50 -4.49
CA ASP A 196 2.94 -28.23 -3.89
C ASP A 196 4.48 -28.14 -3.75
N PHE A 197 5.15 -29.25 -3.45
CA PHE A 197 6.61 -29.29 -3.29
C PHE A 197 7.33 -28.96 -4.59
N ALA A 198 6.98 -29.65 -5.66
CA ALA A 198 7.58 -29.41 -6.97
C ALA A 198 7.24 -28.02 -7.51
N SER A 199 6.02 -27.54 -7.25
CA SER A 199 5.58 -26.20 -7.62
C SER A 199 6.38 -25.11 -6.89
N LEU A 200 6.63 -25.28 -5.59
CA LEU A 200 7.44 -24.36 -4.81
C LEU A 200 8.89 -24.31 -5.32
N ASN A 201 9.48 -25.48 -5.60
CA ASN A 201 10.83 -25.57 -6.14
C ASN A 201 10.96 -24.89 -7.51
N GLU A 202 9.97 -25.08 -8.40
CA GLU A 202 9.96 -24.38 -9.70
C GLU A 202 9.95 -22.86 -9.50
N VAL A 203 9.12 -22.37 -8.60
CA VAL A 203 8.96 -20.92 -8.36
C VAL A 203 10.21 -20.32 -7.76
N LEU A 204 10.73 -20.90 -6.68
CA LEU A 204 11.96 -20.46 -6.05
C LEU A 204 13.13 -20.53 -7.02
N GLY A 205 13.26 -21.65 -7.73
CA GLY A 205 14.30 -21.83 -8.73
C GLY A 205 14.29 -20.72 -9.79
N ARG A 206 13.14 -20.41 -10.36
CA ARG A 206 12.99 -19.31 -11.33
C ARG A 206 13.28 -17.95 -10.76
N ARG A 207 12.80 -17.66 -9.53
CA ARG A 207 13.04 -16.39 -8.86
C ARG A 207 14.51 -16.15 -8.57
N PHE A 208 15.17 -17.15 -7.97
CA PHE A 208 16.55 -17.02 -7.57
C PHE A 208 17.54 -17.10 -8.74
N ALA A 209 17.28 -17.95 -9.75
CA ALA A 209 18.09 -17.96 -10.97
C ALA A 209 18.10 -16.60 -11.67
N HIS A 210 16.92 -15.99 -11.86
CA HIS A 210 16.83 -14.64 -12.43
C HIS A 210 17.50 -13.58 -11.53
N GLY A 211 17.37 -13.70 -10.21
CA GLY A 211 17.96 -12.74 -9.28
C GLY A 211 19.49 -12.82 -9.26
N LEU A 212 20.06 -14.01 -9.23
CA LEU A 212 21.50 -14.22 -9.26
C LEU A 212 22.11 -13.78 -10.60
N GLN A 213 21.45 -14.10 -11.71
CA GLN A 213 21.88 -13.68 -13.05
C GLN A 213 21.87 -12.15 -13.16
N GLU A 214 20.77 -11.49 -12.82
CA GLU A 214 20.67 -10.00 -12.88
C GLU A 214 21.68 -9.34 -11.95
N LYS A 215 21.93 -9.93 -10.78
CA LYS A 215 22.94 -9.45 -9.84
C LYS A 215 24.33 -9.51 -10.46
N ALA A 216 24.72 -10.64 -11.06
CA ALA A 216 26.01 -10.80 -11.73
C ALA A 216 26.17 -9.85 -12.93
N GLU A 217 25.13 -9.71 -13.77
CA GLU A 217 25.13 -8.79 -14.90
C GLU A 217 25.32 -7.31 -14.46
N ARG A 218 24.70 -6.92 -13.33
CA ARG A 218 24.85 -5.58 -12.78
C ARG A 218 26.24 -5.34 -12.20
N GLU A 219 26.80 -6.32 -11.50
CA GLU A 219 28.17 -6.27 -10.96
C GLU A 219 29.21 -6.16 -12.10
N GLU A 220 29.05 -6.90 -13.20
CA GLU A 220 29.89 -6.78 -14.40
C GLU A 220 29.82 -5.37 -15.04
N GLN A 221 28.66 -4.72 -14.96
CA GLN A 221 28.44 -3.37 -15.46
C GLN A 221 28.90 -2.27 -14.46
N GLY A 222 29.45 -2.64 -13.30
CA GLY A 222 29.85 -1.70 -12.25
C GLY A 222 28.68 -1.01 -11.56
N LEU A 223 27.47 -1.57 -11.69
CA LEU A 223 26.26 -1.06 -11.05
C LEU A 223 26.06 -1.70 -9.67
N SER A 224 25.33 -1.02 -8.80
CA SER A 224 24.94 -1.61 -7.51
C SER A 224 24.20 -2.92 -7.74
N PRO A 225 24.51 -4.01 -7.01
CA PRO A 225 23.80 -5.27 -7.08
C PRO A 225 22.32 -5.14 -6.67
N ILE A 226 22.00 -4.12 -5.88
CA ILE A 226 20.64 -3.76 -5.47
C ILE A 226 20.07 -2.72 -6.44
N GLY A 227 18.77 -2.80 -6.76
CA GLY A 227 18.06 -1.82 -7.61
C GLY A 227 17.70 -2.33 -9.01
N GLY A 228 17.98 -3.59 -9.32
CA GLY A 228 17.40 -4.28 -10.46
C GLY A 228 15.99 -4.80 -10.15
N LYS A 229 15.38 -5.43 -11.13
CA LYS A 229 14.01 -5.96 -11.01
C LYS A 229 13.93 -7.21 -10.12
N PHE A 230 15.00 -8.02 -10.11
CA PHE A 230 15.10 -9.28 -9.39
C PHE A 230 16.40 -9.42 -8.59
N SER A 231 17.38 -8.56 -8.81
CA SER A 231 18.73 -8.65 -8.21
C SER A 231 18.74 -8.35 -6.70
N ASP A 232 17.72 -7.65 -6.19
CA ASP A 232 17.53 -7.46 -4.74
C ASP A 232 16.96 -8.75 -4.16
N LEU A 233 17.85 -9.65 -3.69
CA LEU A 233 17.48 -10.93 -3.10
C LEU A 233 16.93 -10.73 -1.68
N PRO A 234 16.02 -11.60 -1.20
CA PRO A 234 15.48 -11.48 0.14
C PRO A 234 16.52 -11.79 1.23
N ASP A 235 16.41 -11.10 2.35
CA ASP A 235 17.11 -11.46 3.59
C ASP A 235 16.41 -12.64 4.29
N LEU A 236 15.10 -12.80 4.05
CA LEU A 236 14.28 -13.83 4.69
C LEU A 236 13.14 -14.28 3.78
N VAL A 237 12.93 -15.58 3.69
CA VAL A 237 11.84 -16.21 2.92
C VAL A 237 10.85 -16.87 3.87
N LEU A 238 9.56 -16.53 3.72
CA LEU A 238 8.43 -17.19 4.38
C LEU A 238 7.75 -18.15 3.41
N ILE A 239 7.61 -19.39 3.82
CA ILE A 239 6.84 -20.43 3.13
C ILE A 239 5.55 -20.70 3.92
N ASP A 240 4.38 -20.51 3.28
CA ASP A 240 3.10 -20.91 3.86
C ASP A 240 2.95 -22.43 3.78
N GLY A 241 3.69 -23.14 4.64
CA GLY A 241 3.76 -24.59 4.61
C GLY A 241 4.52 -25.20 5.77
N GLY A 242 4.38 -26.52 5.90
CA GLY A 242 5.00 -27.29 6.97
C GLY A 242 6.49 -27.59 6.76
N PRO A 243 7.13 -28.28 7.75
CA PRO A 243 8.57 -28.52 7.76
C PRO A 243 9.08 -29.30 6.55
N GLN A 244 8.27 -30.17 5.95
CA GLN A 244 8.67 -30.89 4.75
C GLN A 244 8.83 -29.97 3.53
N GLN A 245 7.86 -29.07 3.29
CA GLN A 245 7.94 -28.07 2.21
C GLN A 245 9.16 -27.17 2.39
N LEU A 246 9.42 -26.75 3.63
CA LEU A 246 10.57 -25.94 3.97
C LEU A 246 11.89 -26.61 3.63
N ARG A 247 12.07 -27.89 4.01
CA ARG A 247 13.30 -28.65 3.72
C ARG A 247 13.54 -28.80 2.22
N PHE A 248 12.51 -29.10 1.46
CA PHE A 248 12.63 -29.20 0.00
C PHE A 248 12.98 -27.85 -0.63
N ALA A 249 12.34 -26.77 -0.18
CA ALA A 249 12.64 -25.42 -0.66
C ALA A 249 14.09 -25.00 -0.34
N ARG A 250 14.55 -25.30 0.88
CA ARG A 250 15.94 -25.03 1.30
C ARG A 250 16.94 -25.75 0.40
N GLN A 251 16.74 -27.05 0.18
CA GLN A 251 17.64 -27.84 -0.65
C GLN A 251 17.71 -27.29 -2.08
N ALA A 252 16.57 -26.96 -2.68
CA ALA A 252 16.52 -26.39 -4.01
C ALA A 252 17.30 -25.07 -4.15
N LEU A 253 17.31 -24.21 -3.11
CA LEU A 253 18.10 -22.99 -3.10
C LEU A 253 19.59 -23.25 -2.93
N LEU A 254 19.96 -24.17 -2.05
CA LEU A 254 21.36 -24.55 -1.84
C LEU A 254 21.98 -25.18 -3.11
N ASP A 255 21.23 -25.98 -3.83
CA ASP A 255 21.65 -26.59 -5.11
C ASP A 255 21.95 -25.53 -6.21
N MET A 256 21.38 -24.35 -6.07
CA MET A 256 21.63 -23.18 -6.95
C MET A 256 22.70 -22.23 -6.40
N GLY A 257 23.32 -22.54 -5.27
CA GLY A 257 24.28 -21.65 -4.62
C GLY A 257 23.65 -20.45 -3.91
N ALA A 258 22.35 -20.47 -3.64
CA ALA A 258 21.65 -19.42 -2.90
C ALA A 258 21.43 -19.85 -1.45
N ASP A 259 22.18 -19.26 -0.51
CA ASP A 259 21.98 -19.46 0.91
C ASP A 259 21.21 -18.27 1.50
N VAL A 260 19.91 -18.44 1.67
CA VAL A 260 18.99 -17.43 2.19
C VAL A 260 18.24 -18.00 3.38
N ALA A 261 18.14 -17.20 4.45
CA ALA A 261 17.37 -17.58 5.62
C ALA A 261 15.89 -17.81 5.23
N MET A 262 15.30 -18.88 5.72
CA MET A 262 13.91 -19.22 5.46
C MET A 262 13.23 -19.90 6.64
N PHE A 263 11.92 -19.77 6.67
CA PHE A 263 11.09 -20.47 7.64
C PHE A 263 9.73 -20.86 7.04
N GLY A 264 9.16 -21.91 7.61
CA GLY A 264 7.80 -22.35 7.32
C GLY A 264 6.84 -21.92 8.42
N LEU A 265 5.61 -21.62 8.07
CA LEU A 265 4.55 -21.29 9.03
C LEU A 265 3.43 -22.32 8.94
N ALA A 266 3.14 -23.03 10.04
CA ALA A 266 2.02 -23.96 10.10
C ALA A 266 0.72 -23.26 10.51
N LYS A 267 -0.35 -23.50 9.76
CA LYS A 267 -1.63 -22.75 9.85
C LYS A 267 -2.37 -22.87 11.18
N LYS A 268 -2.29 -24.00 11.89
CA LYS A 268 -3.17 -24.26 13.04
C LYS A 268 -2.75 -23.60 14.35
N GLN A 269 -1.43 -23.48 14.58
CA GLN A 269 -0.88 -22.95 15.84
C GLN A 269 0.12 -21.83 15.63
N GLU A 270 0.26 -21.36 14.39
CA GLU A 270 1.23 -20.32 14.01
C GLU A 270 2.68 -20.69 14.42
N GLU A 271 2.98 -21.99 14.38
CA GLU A 271 4.29 -22.55 14.67
C GLU A 271 5.27 -22.23 13.54
N ILE A 272 6.42 -21.70 13.92
CA ILE A 272 7.50 -21.35 13.01
C ILE A 272 8.50 -22.49 12.97
N PHE A 273 8.71 -23.06 11.81
CA PHE A 273 9.69 -24.10 11.55
C PHE A 273 10.93 -23.52 10.88
N LEU A 274 12.11 -23.86 11.40
CA LEU A 274 13.38 -23.57 10.75
C LEU A 274 13.93 -24.82 10.07
N PRO A 275 14.72 -24.71 8.98
CA PRO A 275 15.23 -25.86 8.23
C PRO A 275 16.10 -26.80 9.09
N ASP A 276 16.88 -26.20 9.99
CA ASP A 276 17.92 -26.88 10.77
C ASP A 276 17.47 -27.15 12.23
N ARG A 277 16.17 -27.00 12.51
CA ARG A 277 15.62 -27.19 13.87
C ARG A 277 14.40 -28.12 13.81
N GLU A 278 14.33 -29.09 14.71
CA GLU A 278 13.20 -30.01 14.81
C GLU A 278 12.02 -29.40 15.56
N ASP A 279 12.28 -28.68 16.65
CA ASP A 279 11.24 -28.04 17.44
C ASP A 279 10.82 -26.70 16.83
N PRO A 280 9.50 -26.45 16.74
CA PRO A 280 8.99 -25.18 16.27
C PRO A 280 9.28 -24.05 17.28
N ILE A 281 9.37 -22.84 16.76
CA ILE A 281 9.37 -21.62 17.56
C ILE A 281 7.92 -21.14 17.68
N CYS A 282 7.45 -20.98 18.92
CA CYS A 282 6.16 -20.39 19.23
C CYS A 282 6.39 -18.97 19.75
N LEU A 283 5.83 -17.98 19.05
CA LEU A 283 5.84 -16.58 19.49
C LEU A 283 4.57 -16.27 20.26
N ASP A 284 4.65 -15.33 21.21
CA ASP A 284 3.45 -14.83 21.88
C ASP A 284 2.52 -14.12 20.86
N HIS A 285 1.21 -14.32 21.01
CA HIS A 285 0.20 -13.81 20.10
C HIS A 285 0.13 -12.27 20.00
N HIS A 286 0.69 -11.57 20.94
CA HIS A 286 0.67 -10.11 21.01
C HIS A 286 1.96 -9.45 20.53
N THR A 287 2.92 -10.23 20.04
CA THR A 287 4.23 -9.70 19.63
C THR A 287 4.19 -9.06 18.24
N PRO A 288 4.93 -7.97 18.02
CA PRO A 288 4.97 -7.28 16.72
C PRO A 288 5.57 -8.17 15.61
N GLU A 289 6.54 -9.05 15.95
CA GLU A 289 7.14 -9.99 15.00
C GLU A 289 6.13 -11.04 14.51
N LEU A 290 5.28 -11.59 15.39
CA LEU A 290 4.23 -12.50 14.96
C LEU A 290 3.21 -11.79 14.08
N HIS A 291 2.79 -10.59 14.46
CA HIS A 291 1.90 -9.78 13.62
C HIS A 291 2.51 -9.44 12.25
N LEU A 292 3.84 -9.25 12.15
CA LEU A 292 4.51 -9.07 10.87
C LEU A 292 4.42 -10.34 10.01
N ILE A 293 4.70 -11.52 10.57
CA ILE A 293 4.58 -12.80 9.89
C ILE A 293 3.16 -13.02 9.37
N GLN A 294 2.16 -12.79 10.22
CA GLN A 294 0.74 -12.90 9.85
C GLN A 294 0.40 -11.97 8.69
N ARG A 295 0.86 -10.71 8.71
CA ARG A 295 0.64 -9.76 7.61
C ARG A 295 1.27 -10.24 6.30
N VAL A 296 2.47 -10.80 6.34
CA VAL A 296 3.13 -11.34 5.14
C VAL A 296 2.35 -12.54 4.59
N ARG A 297 1.98 -13.50 5.46
CA ARG A 297 1.17 -14.67 5.09
C ARG A 297 -0.18 -14.28 4.50
N ASP A 298 -0.94 -13.46 5.22
CA ASP A 298 -2.29 -13.08 4.83
C ASP A 298 -2.28 -12.31 3.51
N GLU A 299 -1.27 -11.49 3.29
CA GLU A 299 -1.10 -10.75 2.03
C GLU A 299 -0.71 -11.69 0.86
N ALA A 300 0.15 -12.71 1.09
CA ALA A 300 0.46 -13.73 0.11
C ALA A 300 -0.81 -14.49 -0.30
N HIS A 301 -1.57 -14.94 0.68
CA HIS A 301 -2.83 -15.63 0.46
C HIS A 301 -3.87 -14.75 -0.26
N ARG A 302 -4.06 -13.50 0.19
CA ARG A 302 -4.95 -12.53 -0.46
C ARG A 302 -4.58 -12.30 -1.93
N PHE A 303 -3.27 -12.14 -2.20
CA PHE A 303 -2.77 -11.88 -3.55
C PHE A 303 -2.97 -13.08 -4.46
N CYS A 304 -2.81 -14.30 -3.94
CA CYS A 304 -3.06 -15.55 -4.63
C CYS A 304 -4.54 -15.72 -4.99
N ILE A 305 -5.45 -15.58 -4.01
CA ILE A 305 -6.90 -15.72 -4.20
C ILE A 305 -7.42 -14.71 -5.23
N THR A 306 -6.96 -13.46 -5.18
CA THR A 306 -7.41 -12.41 -6.11
C THR A 306 -7.12 -12.81 -7.56
N HIS A 307 -5.99 -13.47 -7.81
CA HIS A 307 -5.65 -13.97 -9.14
C HIS A 307 -6.57 -15.12 -9.58
N HIS A 308 -6.83 -16.08 -8.69
CA HIS A 308 -7.72 -17.21 -9.00
C HIS A 308 -9.14 -16.75 -9.36
N ARG A 309 -9.69 -15.77 -8.63
CA ARG A 309 -10.98 -15.18 -8.98
C ARG A 309 -10.98 -14.57 -10.39
N GLY A 310 -9.90 -13.86 -10.74
CA GLY A 310 -9.74 -13.30 -12.09
C GLY A 310 -9.61 -14.37 -13.19
N LEU A 311 -8.88 -15.46 -12.92
CA LEU A 311 -8.74 -16.59 -13.86
C LEU A 311 -10.05 -17.37 -13.99
N ARG A 312 -10.75 -17.68 -12.88
CA ARG A 312 -12.06 -18.35 -12.92
C ARG A 312 -13.08 -17.51 -13.67
N GLY A 313 -13.13 -16.19 -13.45
CA GLY A 313 -13.99 -15.29 -14.19
C GLY A 313 -13.71 -15.35 -15.70
N LYS A 314 -12.44 -15.29 -16.10
CA LYS A 314 -12.04 -15.42 -17.51
C LYS A 314 -12.34 -16.81 -18.09
N ALA A 315 -12.06 -17.87 -17.34
CA ALA A 315 -12.34 -19.25 -17.76
C ALA A 315 -13.87 -19.50 -17.86
N SER A 316 -14.64 -19.00 -16.92
CA SER A 316 -16.12 -19.10 -16.96
C SER A 316 -16.70 -18.34 -18.15
N ILE A 317 -16.23 -17.13 -18.42
CA ILE A 317 -16.61 -16.35 -19.62
C ILE A 317 -16.18 -17.08 -20.89
N HIS A 318 -15.01 -17.66 -20.89
CA HIS A 318 -14.50 -18.44 -22.01
C HIS A 318 -15.41 -19.64 -22.31
N SER A 319 -15.72 -20.43 -21.31
CA SER A 319 -16.60 -21.61 -21.44
C SER A 319 -18.01 -21.22 -21.90
N GLN A 320 -18.63 -20.23 -21.28
CA GLN A 320 -20.02 -19.84 -21.61
C GLN A 320 -20.19 -19.33 -23.05
N LEU A 321 -19.21 -18.65 -23.62
CA LEU A 321 -19.28 -18.15 -24.99
C LEU A 321 -18.85 -19.21 -26.02
N GLU A 322 -18.01 -20.16 -25.67
CA GLU A 322 -17.60 -21.27 -26.56
C GLU A 322 -18.68 -22.33 -26.74
N ASP A 323 -19.60 -22.44 -25.75
CA ASP A 323 -20.76 -23.31 -25.85
C ASP A 323 -21.81 -22.79 -26.87
N ILE A 324 -21.65 -21.55 -27.37
CA ILE A 324 -22.57 -20.98 -28.35
C ILE A 324 -22.12 -21.41 -29.77
N PRO A 325 -23.01 -22.11 -30.53
CA PRO A 325 -22.70 -22.53 -31.87
C PRO A 325 -22.24 -21.35 -32.75
N GLY A 326 -21.09 -21.52 -33.39
CA GLY A 326 -20.53 -20.51 -34.28
C GLY A 326 -19.75 -19.37 -33.61
N ILE A 327 -19.57 -19.39 -32.29
CA ILE A 327 -18.75 -18.41 -31.56
C ILE A 327 -17.40 -19.04 -31.23
N GLY A 328 -16.46 -18.92 -32.14
CA GLY A 328 -15.07 -19.31 -31.92
C GLY A 328 -14.23 -18.19 -31.27
N PRO A 329 -12.92 -18.43 -31.00
CA PRO A 329 -12.03 -17.50 -30.30
C PRO A 329 -11.99 -16.07 -30.86
N LYS A 330 -12.05 -15.92 -32.19
CA LYS A 330 -12.04 -14.61 -32.85
C LYS A 330 -13.31 -13.80 -32.55
N ARG A 331 -14.49 -14.43 -32.71
CA ARG A 331 -15.78 -13.79 -32.46
C ARG A 331 -15.97 -13.48 -30.96
N ARG A 332 -15.57 -14.38 -30.08
CA ARG A 332 -15.57 -14.16 -28.63
C ARG A 332 -14.77 -12.93 -28.25
N LYS A 333 -13.52 -12.82 -28.74
CA LYS A 333 -12.66 -11.65 -28.49
C LYS A 333 -13.32 -10.36 -28.98
N ALA A 334 -13.91 -10.39 -30.17
CA ALA A 334 -14.59 -9.24 -30.75
C ALA A 334 -15.83 -8.81 -29.92
N LEU A 335 -16.65 -9.77 -29.47
CA LEU A 335 -17.80 -9.51 -28.62
C LEU A 335 -17.38 -8.86 -27.28
N LEU A 336 -16.39 -9.42 -26.60
CA LEU A 336 -15.88 -8.87 -25.33
C LEU A 336 -15.21 -7.50 -25.51
N THR A 337 -14.49 -7.28 -26.62
CA THR A 337 -13.86 -5.97 -26.90
C THR A 337 -14.90 -4.90 -27.22
N LYS A 338 -15.97 -5.22 -27.95
CA LYS A 338 -16.97 -4.25 -28.40
C LYS A 338 -18.03 -3.95 -27.36
N LEU A 339 -18.49 -4.97 -26.63
CA LEU A 339 -19.59 -4.89 -25.65
C LEU A 339 -19.11 -4.83 -24.19
N GLY A 340 -17.85 -5.16 -23.91
CA GLY A 340 -17.19 -4.95 -22.63
C GLY A 340 -17.49 -5.99 -21.54
N SER A 341 -18.70 -6.56 -21.47
CA SER A 341 -19.07 -7.49 -20.40
C SER A 341 -20.04 -8.57 -20.87
N MET A 342 -20.10 -9.69 -20.13
CA MET A 342 -21.07 -10.77 -20.36
C MET A 342 -22.51 -10.30 -20.18
N LYS A 343 -22.75 -9.35 -19.29
CA LYS A 343 -24.08 -8.76 -19.08
C LYS A 343 -24.50 -8.00 -20.36
N ALA A 344 -23.64 -7.13 -20.88
CA ALA A 344 -23.91 -6.40 -22.11
C ALA A 344 -24.09 -7.32 -23.33
N ILE A 345 -23.35 -8.44 -23.40
CA ILE A 345 -23.53 -9.44 -24.48
C ILE A 345 -24.90 -10.15 -24.37
N ARG A 346 -25.40 -10.41 -23.17
CA ARG A 346 -26.74 -10.99 -22.97
C ARG A 346 -27.87 -10.01 -23.28
N GLU A 347 -27.69 -8.76 -22.93
CA GLU A 347 -28.68 -7.69 -23.14
C GLU A 347 -28.67 -7.13 -24.57
N ALA A 348 -27.60 -7.36 -25.34
CA ALA A 348 -27.44 -6.83 -26.69
C ALA A 348 -28.49 -7.34 -27.67
N THR A 349 -29.04 -6.46 -28.48
CA THR A 349 -29.97 -6.78 -29.57
C THR A 349 -29.26 -7.51 -30.73
N GLU A 350 -30.01 -8.19 -31.61
CA GLU A 350 -29.44 -8.83 -32.78
C GLU A 350 -28.70 -7.82 -33.69
N GLU A 351 -29.22 -6.58 -33.81
CA GLU A 351 -28.61 -5.51 -34.56
C GLU A 351 -27.28 -5.02 -33.98
N GLU A 352 -27.18 -4.96 -32.65
CA GLU A 352 -25.93 -4.59 -31.96
C GLU A 352 -24.88 -5.70 -32.08
N LEU A 353 -25.30 -6.96 -31.99
CA LEU A 353 -24.42 -8.10 -32.20
C LEU A 353 -23.88 -8.16 -33.64
N LEU A 354 -24.67 -7.79 -34.63
CA LEU A 354 -24.22 -7.71 -36.04
C LEU A 354 -23.21 -6.61 -36.31
N LYS A 355 -23.16 -5.57 -35.46
CA LYS A 355 -22.13 -4.49 -35.54
C LYS A 355 -20.76 -4.93 -34.99
N VAL A 356 -20.66 -6.13 -34.40
CA VAL A 356 -19.41 -6.68 -33.87
C VAL A 356 -18.60 -7.30 -35.02
N PRO A 357 -17.29 -6.98 -35.15
CA PRO A 357 -16.47 -7.51 -36.23
C PRO A 357 -16.47 -9.05 -36.29
N GLY A 358 -16.74 -9.59 -37.49
CA GLY A 358 -16.75 -11.02 -37.72
C GLY A 358 -18.06 -11.75 -37.33
N MET A 359 -19.06 -11.05 -36.80
CA MET A 359 -20.40 -11.61 -36.57
C MET A 359 -21.20 -11.68 -37.87
N ASN A 360 -22.01 -12.73 -37.99
CA ASN A 360 -23.02 -12.89 -39.03
C ASN A 360 -24.36 -13.20 -38.40
N GLN A 361 -25.44 -13.22 -39.21
CA GLN A 361 -26.80 -13.38 -38.73
C GLN A 361 -27.02 -14.69 -37.97
N ALA A 362 -26.39 -15.78 -38.41
CA ALA A 362 -26.48 -17.08 -37.72
C ALA A 362 -25.83 -17.03 -36.32
N ALA A 363 -24.67 -16.39 -36.20
CA ALA A 363 -23.96 -16.25 -34.93
C ALA A 363 -24.71 -15.29 -33.96
N ALA A 364 -25.25 -14.18 -34.47
CA ALA A 364 -26.04 -13.24 -33.68
C ALA A 364 -27.29 -13.91 -33.10
N LYS A 365 -28.04 -14.66 -33.92
CA LYS A 365 -29.19 -15.46 -33.48
C LYS A 365 -28.81 -16.52 -32.45
N ALA A 366 -27.66 -17.19 -32.60
CA ALA A 366 -27.19 -18.15 -31.64
C ALA A 366 -26.88 -17.51 -30.26
N VAL A 367 -26.27 -16.32 -30.26
CA VAL A 367 -26.01 -15.55 -29.01
C VAL A 367 -27.33 -15.15 -28.36
N ARG A 368 -28.31 -14.65 -29.10
CA ARG A 368 -29.63 -14.32 -28.54
C ARG A 368 -30.35 -15.52 -27.94
N LYS A 369 -30.39 -16.61 -28.69
CA LYS A 369 -30.99 -17.88 -28.20
C LYS A 369 -30.33 -18.38 -26.90
N TRP A 370 -29.01 -18.27 -26.82
CA TRP A 370 -28.25 -18.58 -25.62
C TRP A 370 -28.62 -17.64 -24.47
N ALA A 371 -28.71 -16.32 -24.71
CA ALA A 371 -29.07 -15.32 -23.71
C ALA A 371 -30.46 -15.58 -23.13
N ASP A 372 -31.44 -15.85 -23.97
CA ASP A 372 -32.84 -16.16 -23.55
C ASP A 372 -32.95 -17.43 -22.68
N VAL A 373 -32.06 -18.40 -22.88
CA VAL A 373 -31.98 -19.63 -22.06
C VAL A 373 -31.36 -19.32 -20.69
N GLN A 374 -30.44 -18.37 -20.61
CA GLN A 374 -29.80 -17.97 -19.34
C GLN A 374 -30.68 -17.07 -18.47
N GLU A 375 -31.61 -16.32 -19.05
CA GLU A 375 -32.60 -15.50 -18.30
C GLU A 375 -33.70 -16.34 -17.66
N LYS A 376 -33.89 -17.57 -18.12
CA LYS A 376 -34.92 -18.50 -17.59
C LYS A 376 -34.40 -19.44 -16.48
N LYS A 377 -33.10 -19.36 -16.16
CA LYS A 377 -32.47 -20.12 -15.08
C LYS A 377 -32.18 -19.22 -13.89
#